data_27779a35c3339eeab6b8d797fb4a1057
#
_entry.id   27779a35c3339eeab6b8d797fb4a1057
#
_cell.length_a   1.000
_cell.length_b   1.000
_cell.length_c   1.000
_cell.angle_alpha   90.00
_cell.angle_beta   90.00
_cell.angle_gamma   90.00
#
_symmetry.space_group_name_H-M   'P 1'
#
loop_
_entity.id
_entity.type
_entity.pdbx_description
1 polymer ?
#
loop_
_entity_poly.entity_id
_entity_poly.type
_entity_poly.pdbx_seq_one_letter_code
_entity_poly.pdbx_strand_id
1 'polypeptide(L)'
;FDYAGEHDLKSFEKGSHPIDGDRLFVNIVEYETTAPENRFWEAHRQYLDLHLMLDGTEQIDLNFIDNMVQKEFVEKDDFLPCEGEPNSHVVLTEGDFLICYPRDGHRTAVAAGGKSRMIKKAIFKIQI
;
A
#
# COMPACT_ATOMS: atom_id res chain seq x y z
N PHE A 1 11.19 6.13 9.43
CA PHE A 1 12.36 6.30 8.52
C PHE A 1 13.65 5.76 9.12
N ASP A 2 13.86 5.94 10.42
CA ASP A 2 15.06 5.43 11.07
C ASP A 2 15.17 3.92 10.95
N TYR A 3 14.06 3.22 11.18
CA TYR A 3 14.02 1.76 11.07
C TYR A 3 14.41 1.29 9.65
N ALA A 4 13.87 1.94 8.64
CA ALA A 4 14.18 1.60 7.26
C ALA A 4 15.65 1.85 6.91
N GLY A 5 16.25 2.90 7.50
CA GLY A 5 17.66 3.21 7.29
C GLY A 5 18.61 2.27 8.04
N GLU A 6 18.14 1.62 9.11
CA GLU A 6 18.95 0.74 9.97
C GLU A 6 18.83 -0.74 9.60
N HIS A 7 17.89 -1.12 8.75
CA HIS A 7 17.61 -2.51 8.42
C HIS A 7 17.64 -2.74 6.91
N ASP A 8 18.15 -3.91 6.51
CA ASP A 8 18.08 -4.35 5.13
C ASP A 8 16.74 -5.03 4.87
N LEU A 9 15.74 -4.22 4.55
CA LEU A 9 14.37 -4.70 4.35
C LEU A 9 14.23 -5.65 3.16
N LYS A 10 15.11 -5.57 2.18
CA LYS A 10 15.10 -6.51 1.04
C LYS A 10 15.35 -7.94 1.49
N SER A 11 16.08 -8.12 2.59
CA SER A 11 16.39 -9.45 3.13
C SER A 11 15.27 -9.99 4.03
N PHE A 12 14.28 -9.18 4.37
CA PHE A 12 13.18 -9.61 5.24
C PHE A 12 12.29 -10.62 4.52
N GLU A 13 11.83 -11.61 5.27
CA GLU A 13 10.86 -12.57 4.76
C GLU A 13 9.49 -11.93 4.59
N LYS A 14 8.73 -12.43 3.62
CA LYS A 14 7.33 -12.07 3.42
C LYS A 14 6.54 -12.31 4.71
N GLY A 15 5.73 -11.35 5.10
CA GLY A 15 4.89 -11.43 6.28
C GLY A 15 4.97 -10.19 7.14
N SER A 16 4.36 -10.24 8.31
CA SER A 16 4.30 -9.13 9.25
C SER A 16 5.46 -9.19 10.25
N HIS A 17 6.12 -8.04 10.44
CA HIS A 17 7.24 -7.90 11.36
C HIS A 17 6.94 -6.75 12.34
N PRO A 18 6.75 -7.04 13.65
CA PRO A 18 6.47 -5.98 14.62
C PRO A 18 7.70 -5.10 14.86
N ILE A 19 7.46 -3.81 15.05
CA ILE A 19 8.49 -2.82 15.40
C ILE A 19 8.19 -2.26 16.79
N ASP A 20 6.94 -1.84 17.03
CA ASP A 20 6.45 -1.35 18.32
C ASP A 20 5.04 -1.90 18.55
N GLY A 21 4.96 -3.22 18.73
CA GLY A 21 3.69 -3.92 18.94
C GLY A 21 2.71 -3.67 17.80
N ASP A 22 1.49 -3.29 18.17
CA ASP A 22 0.42 -2.97 17.20
C ASP A 22 0.45 -1.52 16.74
N ARG A 23 1.28 -0.68 17.36
CA ARG A 23 1.35 0.75 17.03
C ARG A 23 2.20 1.03 15.80
N LEU A 24 3.16 0.16 15.56
CA LEU A 24 4.04 0.27 14.39
C LEU A 24 4.53 -1.12 14.02
N PHE A 25 4.23 -1.54 12.81
CA PHE A 25 4.75 -2.79 12.27
C PHE A 25 4.92 -2.66 10.77
N VAL A 26 5.65 -3.58 10.17
CA VAL A 26 5.88 -3.59 8.73
C VAL A 26 5.42 -4.91 8.14
N ASN A 27 4.66 -4.82 7.07
CA ASN A 27 4.25 -5.98 6.25
C ASN A 27 5.15 -6.01 5.01
N ILE A 28 5.85 -7.12 4.85
CA ILE A 28 6.64 -7.37 3.63
C ILE A 28 5.76 -8.17 2.69
N VAL A 29 5.53 -7.64 1.51
CA VAL A 29 4.70 -8.29 0.49
C VAL A 29 5.49 -8.51 -0.78
N GLU A 30 5.16 -9.60 -1.46
CA GLU A 30 5.68 -9.95 -2.77
C GLU A 30 4.49 -10.38 -3.61
N TYR A 31 4.28 -9.74 -4.75
CA TYR A 31 3.19 -10.09 -5.65
C TYR A 31 3.47 -9.60 -7.07
N GLU A 32 2.68 -10.10 -7.99
CA GLU A 32 2.72 -9.68 -9.38
C GLU A 32 1.70 -8.57 -9.61
N THR A 33 2.12 -7.49 -10.25
CA THR A 33 1.20 -6.42 -10.64
C THR A 33 0.32 -6.91 -11.79
N THR A 34 -0.86 -6.32 -11.92
CA THR A 34 -1.87 -6.76 -12.88
C THR A 34 -2.67 -5.58 -13.42
N ALA A 35 -3.59 -5.85 -14.34
CA ALA A 35 -4.47 -4.82 -14.87
C ALA A 35 -5.35 -4.23 -13.74
N PRO A 36 -5.69 -2.93 -13.81
CA PRO A 36 -6.47 -2.29 -12.75
C PRO A 36 -7.84 -2.93 -12.52
N GLU A 37 -8.44 -3.53 -13.55
CA GLU A 37 -9.73 -4.21 -13.44
C GLU A 37 -9.69 -5.40 -12.50
N ASN A 38 -8.51 -5.96 -12.25
CA ASN A 38 -8.32 -7.10 -11.35
C ASN A 38 -8.02 -6.68 -9.92
N ARG A 39 -8.03 -5.38 -9.66
CA ARG A 39 -7.69 -4.84 -8.36
C ARG A 39 -8.88 -4.12 -7.75
N PHE A 40 -8.77 -3.84 -6.46
CA PHE A 40 -9.80 -3.19 -5.67
C PHE A 40 -9.25 -1.93 -5.01
N TRP A 41 -10.15 -1.03 -4.67
CA TRP A 41 -9.84 0.18 -3.91
C TRP A 41 -10.03 -0.06 -2.43
N GLU A 42 -9.12 0.49 -1.62
CA GLU A 42 -9.22 0.41 -0.18
C GLU A 42 -8.75 1.70 0.48
N ALA A 43 -9.19 1.87 1.73
CA ALA A 43 -8.67 2.89 2.63
C ALA A 43 -8.67 2.29 4.04
N HIS A 44 -8.09 3.01 4.97
CA HIS A 44 -7.96 2.57 6.37
C HIS A 44 -8.42 3.68 7.29
N ARG A 45 -8.78 3.35 8.54
CA ARG A 45 -9.21 4.34 9.54
C ARG A 45 -8.28 4.40 10.74
N GLN A 46 -7.66 3.28 11.07
CA GLN A 46 -6.86 3.13 12.30
C GLN A 46 -5.37 3.33 12.06
N TYR A 47 -4.92 3.12 10.83
CA TYR A 47 -3.50 3.20 10.45
C TYR A 47 -3.34 4.07 9.23
N LEU A 48 -2.19 4.73 9.14
CA LEU A 48 -1.71 5.21 7.87
C LEU A 48 -0.71 4.20 7.31
N ASP A 49 -0.61 4.13 6.00
CA ASP A 49 0.28 3.22 5.30
C ASP A 49 1.43 3.99 4.68
N LEU A 50 2.66 3.54 4.94
CA LEU A 50 3.82 4.00 4.19
C LEU A 50 4.30 2.85 3.33
N HIS A 51 4.13 2.98 2.02
CA HIS A 51 4.60 2.01 1.03
C HIS A 51 6.01 2.37 0.61
N LEU A 52 6.96 1.47 0.83
CA LEU A 52 8.35 1.63 0.40
C LEU A 52 8.69 0.53 -0.59
N MET A 53 9.00 0.90 -1.83
CA MET A 53 9.34 -0.07 -2.86
C MET A 53 10.75 -0.60 -2.63
N LEU A 54 10.86 -1.92 -2.50
CA LEU A 54 12.13 -2.61 -2.27
C LEU A 54 12.71 -3.16 -3.57
N ASP A 55 11.85 -3.67 -4.46
CA ASP A 55 12.25 -4.22 -5.74
C ASP A 55 11.07 -4.16 -6.72
N GLY A 56 11.36 -3.83 -7.96
CA GLY A 56 10.37 -3.75 -9.02
C GLY A 56 9.68 -2.40 -9.14
N THR A 57 8.63 -2.37 -9.93
CA THR A 57 7.87 -1.16 -10.26
C THR A 57 6.38 -1.43 -10.10
N GLU A 58 5.70 -0.55 -9.40
CA GLU A 58 4.26 -0.69 -9.13
C GLU A 58 3.57 0.65 -9.36
N GLN A 59 2.40 0.60 -9.99
CA GLN A 59 1.50 1.76 -10.03
C GLN A 59 0.49 1.65 -8.90
N ILE A 60 0.27 2.76 -8.20
CA ILE A 60 -0.77 2.87 -7.19
C ILE A 60 -1.70 4.00 -7.63
N ASP A 61 -2.95 3.67 -7.85
CA ASP A 61 -3.99 4.64 -8.20
C ASP A 61 -4.53 5.29 -6.93
N LEU A 62 -4.85 6.57 -7.01
CA LEU A 62 -5.24 7.39 -5.87
C LEU A 62 -6.52 8.16 -6.17
N ASN A 63 -7.34 8.31 -5.13
CA ASN A 63 -8.44 9.27 -5.09
C ASN A 63 -8.83 9.49 -3.63
N PHE A 64 -9.41 10.64 -3.32
CA PHE A 64 -9.94 10.86 -1.98
C PHE A 64 -11.23 10.05 -1.81
N ILE A 65 -11.42 9.43 -0.64
CA ILE A 65 -12.60 8.60 -0.39
C ILE A 65 -13.91 9.39 -0.48
N ASP A 66 -13.87 10.71 -0.30
CA ASP A 66 -15.04 11.58 -0.46
C ASP A 66 -15.58 11.58 -1.89
N ASN A 67 -14.74 11.24 -2.87
CA ASN A 67 -15.10 11.17 -4.28
C ASN A 67 -15.50 9.75 -4.70
N MET A 68 -15.57 8.82 -3.76
CA MET A 68 -15.74 7.39 -4.04
C MET A 68 -16.98 6.85 -3.34
N VAL A 69 -17.47 5.72 -3.81
CA VAL A 69 -18.51 4.96 -3.12
C VAL A 69 -17.84 4.13 -2.04
N GLN A 70 -18.12 4.46 -0.78
CA GLN A 70 -17.56 3.73 0.35
C GLN A 70 -18.51 2.58 0.71
N LYS A 71 -17.93 1.40 0.89
CA LYS A 71 -18.65 0.21 1.31
C LYS A 71 -18.59 0.06 2.82
N GLU A 72 -19.06 -1.08 3.35
CA GLU A 72 -19.04 -1.34 4.78
C GLU A 72 -17.61 -1.50 5.30
N PHE A 73 -17.27 -0.72 6.32
CA PHE A 73 -15.96 -0.80 6.96
C PHE A 73 -15.82 -2.09 7.76
N VAL A 74 -14.72 -2.81 7.54
CA VAL A 74 -14.38 -4.03 8.26
C VAL A 74 -13.37 -3.67 9.36
N GLU A 75 -13.85 -3.42 10.56
CA GLU A 75 -13.04 -2.93 11.68
C GLU A 75 -11.87 -3.85 12.03
N LYS A 76 -12.14 -5.14 12.04
CA LYS A 76 -11.16 -6.18 12.36
C LYS A 76 -9.90 -6.09 11.49
N ASP A 77 -10.04 -5.75 10.21
CA ASP A 77 -8.97 -5.69 9.23
C ASP A 77 -8.54 -4.26 8.91
N ASP A 78 -9.16 -3.27 9.57
CA ASP A 78 -8.99 -1.85 9.22
C ASP A 78 -9.13 -1.64 7.71
N PHE A 79 -10.20 -2.18 7.14
CA PHE A 79 -10.40 -2.23 5.71
C PHE A 79 -11.71 -1.54 5.32
N LEU A 80 -11.57 -0.44 4.56
CA LEU A 80 -12.70 0.27 3.97
C LEU A 80 -12.68 0.01 2.46
N PRO A 81 -13.53 -0.90 1.95
CA PRO A 81 -13.61 -1.09 0.51
C PRO A 81 -14.26 0.12 -0.15
N CYS A 82 -13.75 0.51 -1.29
CA CYS A 82 -14.26 1.65 -2.06
C CYS A 82 -14.40 1.28 -3.53
N GLU A 83 -15.23 2.05 -4.24
CA GLU A 83 -15.36 1.96 -5.68
C GLU A 83 -15.30 3.35 -6.30
N GLY A 84 -14.66 3.47 -7.43
CA GLY A 84 -14.55 4.73 -8.17
C GLY A 84 -13.42 4.69 -9.19
N GLU A 85 -13.16 5.86 -9.74
CA GLU A 85 -12.12 6.05 -10.73
C GLU A 85 -10.93 6.79 -10.11
N PRO A 86 -9.71 6.60 -10.62
CA PRO A 86 -8.56 7.35 -10.12
C PRO A 86 -8.64 8.82 -10.54
N ASN A 87 -8.26 9.73 -9.63
CA ASN A 87 -8.02 11.12 -10.01
C ASN A 87 -6.52 11.39 -10.20
N SER A 88 -5.69 10.47 -9.73
CA SER A 88 -4.24 10.53 -9.90
C SER A 88 -3.65 9.14 -9.70
N HIS A 89 -2.38 9.00 -10.03
CA HIS A 89 -1.63 7.79 -9.70
C HIS A 89 -0.16 8.13 -9.52
N VAL A 90 0.56 7.25 -8.85
CA VAL A 90 2.01 7.31 -8.74
C VAL A 90 2.60 6.01 -9.26
N VAL A 91 3.82 6.08 -9.76
CA VAL A 91 4.59 4.89 -10.13
C VAL A 91 5.81 4.85 -9.23
N LEU A 92 5.89 3.80 -8.41
CA LEU A 92 6.98 3.62 -7.46
C LEU A 92 8.01 2.66 -8.05
N THR A 93 9.26 3.09 -8.03
CA THR A 93 10.40 2.23 -8.34
C THR A 93 11.24 2.04 -7.07
N GLU A 94 12.27 1.22 -7.13
CA GLU A 94 13.09 0.90 -5.96
C GLU A 94 13.56 2.17 -5.23
N GLY A 95 13.29 2.23 -3.92
CA GLY A 95 13.63 3.37 -3.07
C GLY A 95 12.56 4.45 -2.95
N ASP A 96 11.54 4.42 -3.81
CA ASP A 96 10.43 5.37 -3.72
C ASP A 96 9.47 4.97 -2.61
N PHE A 97 8.83 5.96 -2.00
CA PHE A 97 7.80 5.69 -1.01
C PHE A 97 6.58 6.59 -1.19
N LEU A 98 5.44 6.11 -0.68
CA LEU A 98 4.15 6.80 -0.71
C LEU A 98 3.49 6.65 0.65
N ILE A 99 2.99 7.74 1.18
CA ILE A 99 2.20 7.72 2.43
C ILE A 99 0.74 7.89 2.08
N CYS A 100 -0.09 6.95 2.52
CA CYS A 100 -1.55 7.00 2.38
C CYS A 100 -2.18 7.26 3.74
N TYR A 101 -2.86 8.40 3.87
CA TYR A 101 -3.61 8.77 5.05
C TYR A 101 -5.02 8.16 4.99
N PRO A 102 -5.79 8.19 6.09
CA PRO A 102 -7.13 7.56 6.10
C PRO A 102 -8.09 8.03 5.00
N ARG A 103 -7.96 9.28 4.57
CA ARG A 103 -8.84 9.82 3.51
C ARG A 103 -8.34 9.50 2.10
N ASP A 104 -7.17 8.89 1.98
CA ASP A 104 -6.57 8.57 0.70
C ASP A 104 -6.97 7.15 0.29
N GLY A 105 -7.95 7.05 -0.59
CA GLY A 105 -8.28 5.78 -1.24
C GLY A 105 -7.17 5.40 -2.20
N HIS A 106 -6.80 4.13 -2.19
CA HIS A 106 -5.72 3.64 -3.05
C HIS A 106 -6.04 2.27 -3.61
N ARG A 107 -5.55 2.04 -4.83
CA ARG A 107 -5.65 0.76 -5.52
C ARG A 107 -4.25 0.33 -5.90
N THR A 108 -3.74 -0.69 -5.19
CA THR A 108 -2.36 -1.18 -5.34
C THR A 108 -2.25 -2.29 -6.38
N ALA A 109 -1.03 -2.73 -6.62
CA ALA A 109 -0.69 -3.85 -7.51
C ALA A 109 -1.10 -3.62 -8.97
N VAL A 110 -1.16 -2.37 -9.41
CA VAL A 110 -1.48 -2.03 -10.80
C VAL A 110 -0.22 -2.06 -11.64
N ALA A 111 -0.31 -2.69 -12.81
CA ALA A 111 0.81 -2.81 -13.72
C ALA A 111 1.15 -1.45 -14.35
N ALA A 112 2.33 -0.92 -14.05
CA ALA A 112 2.80 0.35 -14.61
C ALA A 112 3.02 0.19 -16.11
N GLY A 113 2.44 1.12 -16.90
CA GLY A 113 2.53 1.06 -18.35
C GLY A 113 1.91 -0.20 -18.95
N GLY A 114 1.01 -0.85 -18.23
CA GLY A 114 0.36 -2.09 -18.67
C GLY A 114 1.25 -3.33 -18.61
N LYS A 115 2.44 -3.23 -18.03
CA LYS A 115 3.41 -4.33 -17.97
C LYS A 115 3.44 -4.97 -16.59
N SER A 116 2.92 -6.18 -16.47
CA SER A 116 2.93 -6.97 -15.25
C SER A 116 4.35 -7.34 -14.82
N ARG A 117 4.63 -7.23 -13.52
CA ARG A 117 5.96 -7.50 -12.94
C ARG A 117 5.81 -8.00 -11.50
N MET A 118 6.78 -8.84 -11.08
CA MET A 118 6.93 -9.16 -9.66
C MET A 118 7.51 -7.96 -8.94
N ILE A 119 6.99 -7.69 -7.75
CA ILE A 119 7.52 -6.63 -6.87
C ILE A 119 7.72 -7.17 -5.45
N LYS A 120 8.58 -6.48 -4.72
CA LYS A 120 8.72 -6.63 -3.28
C LYS A 120 8.58 -5.27 -2.64
N LYS A 121 7.76 -5.16 -1.62
CA LYS A 121 7.42 -3.88 -1.00
C LYS A 121 7.29 -4.04 0.50
N ALA A 122 7.70 -3.00 1.24
CA ALA A 122 7.44 -2.87 2.66
C ALA A 122 6.27 -1.91 2.85
N ILE A 123 5.27 -2.32 3.62
CA ILE A 123 4.16 -1.45 4.00
C ILE A 123 4.24 -1.25 5.51
N PHE A 124 4.65 -0.06 5.93
CA PHE A 124 4.66 0.29 7.33
C PHE A 124 3.26 0.71 7.75
N LYS A 125 2.75 0.05 8.78
CA LYS A 125 1.46 0.35 9.38
C LYS A 125 1.70 1.18 10.62
N ILE A 126 1.25 2.42 10.59
CA ILE A 126 1.49 3.40 11.67
C ILE A 126 0.14 3.77 12.27
N GLN A 127 -0.08 3.37 13.51
CA GLN A 127 -1.35 3.64 14.21
C GLN A 127 -1.49 5.13 14.50
N ILE A 128 -2.64 5.65 14.25
CA ILE A 128 -2.97 7.05 14.46
C ILE A 128 -4.12 7.23 15.46
#